data_361abd91a6b4fad78b88c35ab86a7cf9
#
_entry.id   361abd91a6b4fad78b88c35ab86a7cf9
#
_cell.length_a   1.000
_cell.length_b   1.000
_cell.length_c   1.000
_cell.angle_alpha   90.00
_cell.angle_beta   90.00
_cell.angle_gamma   90.00
#
_symmetry.space_group_name_H-M   'P 1'
#
loop_
_entity.id
_entity.type
_entity.pdbx_description
1 polymer ?
#
loop_
_entity_poly.entity_id
_entity_poly.type
_entity_poly.pdbx_seq_one_letter_code
_entity_poly.pdbx_strand_id
1 'polypeptide(L)'
;MAKKKCLENLLKSKINDKASYALYRCTEEMFKNEAYGVYKYGREEDLDKINAQNLYEAYQKLINTSEIHLYAVGKFDEKEIIEYMKQKFTLNRNIEERAKKSFKPADFKINDVRVVNDKQDVTQGKIVLGYEAFVNPSSQDYYKVMVYNAILGGSVPSKLFQIVREKMSLCYTIRSMFIKHKSVMFITAGVEMNKKEEALNGIKAQEEDMRKGNFSETDIKDAKVFLINLYKSYSDDAATLVDLSMGQYLLNMNFDINQIIENIGKVTKEGIVDVA
;
A
#
# COMPACT_ATOMS: atom_id res chain seq x y z
N MET A 1 -20.32 25.16 -4.00
CA MET A 1 -20.12 24.98 -5.46
C MET A 1 -18.66 24.80 -5.87
N ALA A 2 -17.73 25.69 -5.49
CA ALA A 2 -16.33 25.58 -5.94
C ALA A 2 -15.62 24.25 -5.60
N LYS A 3 -15.76 23.73 -4.37
CA LYS A 3 -15.13 22.47 -3.97
C LYS A 3 -15.70 21.24 -4.69
N LYS A 4 -17.01 21.21 -5.03
CA LYS A 4 -17.62 20.15 -5.84
C LYS A 4 -17.00 20.14 -7.23
N LYS A 5 -16.84 21.30 -7.88
CA LYS A 5 -16.19 21.43 -9.20
C LYS A 5 -14.72 21.03 -9.16
N CYS A 6 -13.99 21.36 -8.08
CA CYS A 6 -12.62 20.91 -7.88
C CYS A 6 -12.53 19.38 -7.78
N LEU A 7 -13.42 18.75 -7.02
CA LEU A 7 -13.47 17.29 -6.88
C LEU A 7 -13.85 16.60 -8.21
N GLU A 8 -14.81 17.16 -8.95
CA GLU A 8 -15.16 16.67 -10.30
C GLU A 8 -13.96 16.68 -11.24
N ASN A 9 -13.22 17.81 -11.29
CA ASN A 9 -12.02 17.91 -12.10
C ASN A 9 -10.94 16.90 -11.68
N LEU A 10 -10.77 16.68 -10.36
CA LEU A 10 -9.82 15.70 -9.83
C LEU A 10 -10.23 14.26 -10.22
N LEU A 11 -11.51 13.93 -10.15
CA LEU A 11 -12.02 12.61 -10.57
C LEU A 11 -11.83 12.41 -12.09
N LYS A 12 -12.13 13.41 -12.90
CA LYS A 12 -11.91 13.35 -14.36
C LYS A 12 -10.42 13.25 -14.71
N SER A 13 -9.55 13.93 -13.96
CA SER A 13 -8.11 13.93 -14.23
C SER A 13 -7.38 12.67 -13.78
N LYS A 14 -8.02 11.79 -12.96
CA LYS A 14 -7.35 10.57 -12.46
C LYS A 14 -6.82 9.66 -13.58
N ILE A 15 -7.48 9.66 -14.74
CA ILE A 15 -7.09 8.87 -15.91
C ILE A 15 -5.81 9.42 -16.58
N ASN A 16 -5.41 10.65 -16.29
CA ASN A 16 -4.24 11.28 -16.88
C ASN A 16 -2.93 10.70 -16.35
N ASP A 17 -2.90 10.33 -15.06
CA ASP A 17 -1.79 9.53 -14.50
C ASP A 17 -2.05 8.04 -14.79
N LYS A 18 -1.51 7.55 -15.90
CA LYS A 18 -1.75 6.20 -16.39
C LYS A 18 -1.24 5.11 -15.43
N ALA A 19 -0.16 5.38 -14.69
CA ALA A 19 0.40 4.41 -13.75
C ALA A 19 -0.51 4.27 -12.52
N SER A 20 -0.90 5.39 -11.90
CA SER A 20 -1.84 5.39 -10.77
C SER A 20 -3.21 4.88 -11.18
N TYR A 21 -3.68 5.21 -12.39
CA TYR A 21 -4.94 4.72 -12.92
C TYR A 21 -4.94 3.19 -13.07
N ALA A 22 -3.89 2.62 -13.66
CA ALA A 22 -3.79 1.16 -13.82
C ALA A 22 -3.76 0.44 -12.47
N LEU A 23 -3.01 0.96 -11.48
CA LEU A 23 -2.98 0.40 -10.12
C LEU A 23 -4.36 0.50 -9.45
N TYR A 24 -5.03 1.65 -9.59
CA TYR A 24 -6.38 1.82 -9.09
C TYR A 24 -7.36 0.81 -9.72
N ARG A 25 -7.33 0.62 -11.04
CA ARG A 25 -8.18 -0.35 -11.74
C ARG A 25 -7.93 -1.78 -11.26
N CYS A 26 -6.68 -2.16 -11.08
CA CYS A 26 -6.34 -3.47 -10.51
C CYS A 26 -6.89 -3.61 -9.09
N THR A 27 -6.73 -2.58 -8.24
CA THR A 27 -7.27 -2.57 -6.87
C THR A 27 -8.79 -2.68 -6.87
N GLU A 28 -9.48 -1.93 -7.72
CA GLU A 28 -10.95 -1.96 -7.86
C GLU A 28 -11.44 -3.36 -8.25
N GLU A 29 -10.78 -4.01 -9.19
CA GLU A 29 -11.14 -5.36 -9.63
C GLU A 29 -10.80 -6.44 -8.59
N MET A 30 -9.69 -6.32 -7.88
CA MET A 30 -9.34 -7.23 -6.80
C MET A 30 -10.32 -7.15 -5.63
N PHE A 31 -10.73 -5.94 -5.26
CA PHE A 31 -11.55 -5.65 -4.09
C PHE A 31 -12.97 -5.21 -4.45
N LYS A 32 -13.54 -5.74 -5.52
CA LYS A 32 -14.83 -5.31 -6.09
C LYS A 32 -15.98 -5.28 -5.09
N ASN A 33 -15.96 -6.16 -4.09
CA ASN A 33 -16.98 -6.29 -3.07
C ASN A 33 -16.57 -5.71 -1.70
N GLU A 34 -15.45 -5.00 -1.64
CA GLU A 34 -14.94 -4.42 -0.41
C GLU A 34 -14.82 -2.89 -0.51
N ALA A 35 -14.91 -2.23 0.63
CA ALA A 35 -14.69 -0.78 0.70
C ALA A 35 -13.31 -0.33 0.19
N TYR A 36 -12.30 -1.20 0.28
CA TYR A 36 -10.94 -0.93 -0.21
C TYR A 36 -10.87 -0.79 -1.74
N GLY A 37 -11.78 -1.41 -2.49
CA GLY A 37 -11.91 -1.24 -3.94
C GLY A 37 -12.52 0.09 -4.36
N VAL A 38 -13.09 0.85 -3.42
CA VAL A 38 -13.66 2.16 -3.73
C VAL A 38 -12.56 3.21 -3.77
N TYR A 39 -12.53 3.99 -4.86
CA TYR A 39 -11.55 5.07 -4.97
C TYR A 39 -11.71 6.10 -3.85
N LYS A 40 -10.61 6.51 -3.23
CA LYS A 40 -10.62 7.37 -2.03
C LYS A 40 -11.35 8.70 -2.17
N TYR A 41 -11.51 9.20 -3.39
CA TYR A 41 -12.24 10.43 -3.69
C TYR A 41 -13.68 10.18 -4.16
N GLY A 42 -14.14 8.93 -4.14
CA GLY A 42 -15.48 8.54 -4.56
C GLY A 42 -15.62 8.37 -6.08
N ARG A 43 -16.86 8.45 -6.56
CA ARG A 43 -17.22 8.28 -7.96
C ARG A 43 -17.84 9.56 -8.50
N GLU A 44 -17.62 9.84 -9.79
CA GLU A 44 -18.19 11.04 -10.45
C GLU A 44 -19.74 11.03 -10.41
N GLU A 45 -20.33 9.87 -10.62
CA GLU A 45 -21.79 9.65 -10.58
C GLU A 45 -22.46 9.96 -9.23
N ASP A 46 -21.69 9.97 -8.15
CA ASP A 46 -22.21 10.29 -6.82
C ASP A 46 -22.18 11.78 -6.50
N LEU A 47 -21.43 12.56 -7.28
CA LEU A 47 -21.30 14.00 -7.04
C LEU A 47 -22.65 14.73 -7.11
N ASP A 48 -23.54 14.33 -8.02
CA ASP A 48 -24.82 15.00 -8.18
C ASP A 48 -25.79 14.75 -7.03
N LYS A 49 -25.58 13.68 -6.28
CA LYS A 49 -26.36 13.34 -5.08
C LYS A 49 -25.93 14.19 -3.85
N ILE A 50 -24.75 14.85 -3.92
CA ILE A 50 -24.20 15.63 -2.80
C ILE A 50 -24.72 17.07 -2.85
N ASN A 51 -25.36 17.49 -1.76
CA ASN A 51 -25.80 18.84 -1.52
C ASN A 51 -25.32 19.35 -0.15
N ALA A 52 -25.57 20.62 0.18
CA ALA A 52 -25.10 21.22 1.42
C ALA A 52 -25.71 20.54 2.67
N GLN A 53 -26.97 20.13 2.58
CA GLN A 53 -27.66 19.52 3.72
C GLN A 53 -27.11 18.13 4.04
N ASN A 54 -27.06 17.20 3.07
CA ASN A 54 -26.59 15.84 3.32
C ASN A 54 -25.09 15.79 3.62
N LEU A 55 -24.29 16.72 3.10
CA LEU A 55 -22.87 16.86 3.45
C LEU A 55 -22.72 17.31 4.90
N TYR A 56 -23.54 18.27 5.36
CA TYR A 56 -23.51 18.72 6.74
C TYR A 56 -23.95 17.61 7.72
N GLU A 57 -24.99 16.87 7.38
CA GLU A 57 -25.45 15.72 8.16
C GLU A 57 -24.37 14.63 8.27
N ALA A 58 -23.69 14.32 7.16
CA ALA A 58 -22.57 13.38 7.14
C ALA A 58 -21.39 13.87 8.01
N TYR A 59 -21.09 15.17 7.96
CA TYR A 59 -20.07 15.79 8.82
C TYR A 59 -20.46 15.69 10.30
N GLN A 60 -21.70 16.05 10.67
CA GLN A 60 -22.18 15.94 12.04
C GLN A 60 -22.13 14.50 12.54
N LYS A 61 -22.56 13.54 11.71
CA LYS A 61 -22.46 12.11 12.05
C LYS A 61 -21.00 11.71 12.28
N LEU A 62 -20.09 12.09 11.40
CA LEU A 62 -18.66 11.77 11.52
C LEU A 62 -18.09 12.30 12.85
N ILE A 63 -18.30 13.58 13.17
CA ILE A 63 -17.76 14.20 14.37
C ILE A 63 -18.37 13.61 15.65
N ASN A 64 -19.65 13.29 15.65
CA ASN A 64 -20.35 12.84 16.84
C ASN A 64 -20.22 11.34 17.13
N THR A 65 -19.94 10.50 16.13
CA THR A 65 -19.97 9.04 16.29
C THR A 65 -18.67 8.32 15.92
N SER A 66 -17.75 8.97 15.20
CA SER A 66 -16.51 8.29 14.79
C SER A 66 -15.44 8.34 15.87
N GLU A 67 -14.65 7.29 15.95
CA GLU A 67 -13.43 7.27 16.76
C GLU A 67 -12.45 8.33 16.26
N ILE A 68 -11.83 9.09 17.16
CA ILE A 68 -10.84 10.10 16.82
C ILE A 68 -9.53 9.75 17.50
N HIS A 69 -8.47 9.61 16.71
CA HIS A 69 -7.10 9.41 17.16
C HIS A 69 -6.30 10.67 16.91
N LEU A 70 -5.60 11.14 17.93
CA LEU A 70 -4.72 12.29 17.83
C LEU A 70 -3.27 11.82 17.96
N TYR A 71 -2.46 12.19 17.00
CA TYR A 71 -1.02 11.92 17.00
C TYR A 71 -0.26 13.24 17.08
N ALA A 72 0.70 13.31 17.98
CA ALA A 72 1.57 14.46 18.13
C ALA A 72 3.04 13.98 18.07
N VAL A 73 3.83 14.61 17.22
CA VAL A 73 5.26 14.35 17.08
C VAL A 73 6.02 15.66 17.17
N GLY A 74 6.97 15.77 18.08
CA GLY A 74 7.76 16.96 18.28
C GLY A 74 8.40 17.03 19.67
N LYS A 75 8.98 18.16 19.99
CA LYS A 75 9.56 18.44 21.33
C LYS A 75 8.52 19.15 22.21
N PHE A 76 7.86 18.40 23.09
CA PHE A 76 6.88 18.95 24.05
C PHE A 76 6.86 18.07 25.31
N ASP A 77 6.26 18.60 26.37
CA ASP A 77 5.92 17.80 27.55
C ASP A 77 4.63 16.99 27.26
N GLU A 78 4.72 15.67 27.45
CA GLU A 78 3.61 14.76 27.13
C GLU A 78 2.36 15.07 27.98
N LYS A 79 2.53 15.37 29.27
CA LYS A 79 1.42 15.66 30.17
C LYS A 79 0.73 16.96 29.78
N GLU A 80 1.50 17.97 29.46
CA GLU A 80 0.99 19.27 29.03
C GLU A 80 0.16 19.16 27.76
N ILE A 81 0.65 18.45 26.76
CA ILE A 81 -0.10 18.28 25.49
C ILE A 81 -1.37 17.44 25.68
N ILE A 82 -1.34 16.40 26.52
CA ILE A 82 -2.52 15.60 26.86
C ILE A 82 -3.58 16.45 27.52
N GLU A 83 -3.22 17.25 28.55
CA GLU A 83 -4.16 18.12 29.24
C GLU A 83 -4.71 19.19 28.29
N TYR A 84 -3.88 19.79 27.45
CA TYR A 84 -4.33 20.73 26.45
C TYR A 84 -5.36 20.11 25.50
N MET A 85 -5.07 18.91 25.00
CA MET A 85 -5.99 18.20 24.10
C MET A 85 -7.31 17.85 24.79
N LYS A 86 -7.29 17.36 26.05
CA LYS A 86 -8.52 17.09 26.83
C LYS A 86 -9.39 18.35 26.99
N GLN A 87 -8.78 19.49 27.23
CA GLN A 87 -9.50 20.76 27.35
C GLN A 87 -10.14 21.23 26.03
N LYS A 88 -9.48 20.99 24.91
CA LYS A 88 -9.95 21.43 23.59
C LYS A 88 -10.95 20.48 22.94
N PHE A 89 -10.84 19.18 23.22
CA PHE A 89 -11.73 18.14 22.67
C PHE A 89 -12.84 17.77 23.69
N THR A 90 -13.60 18.75 24.13
CA THR A 90 -14.75 18.60 25.06
C THR A 90 -16.03 18.16 24.32
N LEU A 91 -15.93 17.48 23.22
CA LEU A 91 -17.08 17.02 22.43
C LEU A 91 -17.92 16.04 23.26
N ASN A 92 -19.18 16.38 23.50
CA ASN A 92 -20.15 15.48 24.11
C ASN A 92 -20.57 14.44 23.02
N ARG A 93 -19.87 13.31 23.00
CA ARG A 93 -19.94 12.35 21.90
C ARG A 93 -20.61 11.06 22.34
N ASN A 94 -21.61 10.65 21.61
CA ASN A 94 -22.14 9.31 21.73
C ASN A 94 -21.33 8.42 20.77
N ILE A 95 -20.20 7.91 21.28
CA ILE A 95 -19.40 6.96 20.50
C ILE A 95 -20.23 5.69 20.45
N GLU A 96 -20.89 5.44 19.32
CA GLU A 96 -21.38 4.09 19.02
C GLU A 96 -20.15 3.18 19.12
N GLU A 97 -20.18 2.18 19.98
CA GLU A 97 -19.19 1.10 19.97
C GLU A 97 -19.22 0.46 18.60
N ARG A 98 -18.53 1.07 17.68
CA ARG A 98 -18.16 0.35 16.45
C ARG A 98 -17.31 -0.78 16.94
N ALA A 99 -17.82 -2.01 16.84
CA ALA A 99 -17.03 -3.21 17.03
C ALA A 99 -15.65 -2.92 16.45
N LYS A 100 -14.60 -2.94 17.30
CA LYS A 100 -13.22 -2.70 16.86
C LYS A 100 -13.07 -3.48 15.58
N LYS A 101 -13.01 -2.79 14.46
CA LYS A 101 -12.86 -3.45 13.17
C LYS A 101 -11.47 -4.05 13.25
N SER A 102 -11.41 -5.28 13.73
CA SER A 102 -10.18 -6.05 13.64
C SER A 102 -9.81 -6.02 12.17
N PHE A 103 -8.58 -5.60 11.89
CA PHE A 103 -8.03 -5.72 10.57
C PHE A 103 -8.33 -7.14 10.06
N LYS A 104 -9.07 -7.23 8.99
CA LYS A 104 -9.23 -8.48 8.25
C LYS A 104 -8.36 -8.35 7.01
N PRO A 105 -7.38 -9.24 6.81
CA PRO A 105 -6.78 -9.43 5.50
C PRO A 105 -7.89 -9.54 4.46
N ALA A 106 -7.57 -9.29 3.22
CA ALA A 106 -8.50 -9.56 2.14
C ALA A 106 -9.04 -10.99 2.29
N ASP A 107 -10.36 -11.12 2.48
CA ASP A 107 -11.02 -12.41 2.67
C ASP A 107 -11.68 -12.84 1.35
N PHE A 108 -10.90 -12.80 0.28
CA PHE A 108 -11.35 -13.32 -1.00
C PHE A 108 -10.37 -14.39 -1.48
N LYS A 109 -10.90 -15.53 -1.84
CA LYS A 109 -10.13 -16.55 -2.55
C LYS A 109 -10.18 -16.22 -4.03
N ILE A 110 -9.04 -15.89 -4.60
CA ILE A 110 -8.89 -15.80 -6.05
C ILE A 110 -8.73 -17.23 -6.55
N ASN A 111 -9.82 -17.80 -7.07
CA ASN A 111 -9.77 -19.15 -7.63
C ASN A 111 -9.18 -19.16 -9.04
N ASP A 112 -9.32 -18.05 -9.79
CA ASP A 112 -8.89 -17.94 -11.18
C ASP A 112 -8.21 -16.61 -11.46
N VAL A 113 -7.24 -16.61 -12.37
CA VAL A 113 -6.60 -15.40 -12.87
C VAL A 113 -7.61 -14.58 -13.66
N ARG A 114 -7.87 -13.36 -13.18
CA ARG A 114 -8.72 -12.38 -13.87
C ARG A 114 -7.86 -11.42 -14.67
N VAL A 115 -8.18 -11.26 -15.95
CA VAL A 115 -7.48 -10.34 -16.86
C VAL A 115 -8.45 -9.23 -17.26
N VAL A 116 -8.09 -7.99 -16.98
CA VAL A 116 -8.85 -6.80 -17.37
C VAL A 116 -8.00 -5.96 -18.30
N ASN A 117 -8.57 -5.52 -19.43
CA ASN A 117 -7.88 -4.69 -20.40
C ASN A 117 -8.67 -3.41 -20.64
N ASP A 118 -8.10 -2.29 -20.24
CA ASP A 118 -8.63 -0.96 -20.54
C ASP A 118 -7.87 -0.37 -21.74
N LYS A 119 -8.57 -0.11 -22.84
CA LYS A 119 -7.98 0.49 -24.03
C LYS A 119 -7.98 2.02 -23.91
N GLN A 120 -6.83 2.62 -24.11
CA GLN A 120 -6.66 4.05 -24.15
C GLN A 120 -5.71 4.44 -25.29
N ASP A 121 -5.85 5.66 -25.80
CA ASP A 121 -4.92 6.19 -26.80
C ASP A 121 -3.64 6.65 -26.10
N VAL A 122 -2.67 5.74 -26.01
CA VAL A 122 -1.40 5.93 -25.31
C VAL A 122 -0.26 5.23 -26.03
N THR A 123 0.94 5.80 -25.97
CA THR A 123 2.14 5.21 -26.55
C THR A 123 2.75 4.12 -25.67
N GLN A 124 2.47 4.13 -24.36
CA GLN A 124 3.00 3.18 -23.40
C GLN A 124 1.87 2.44 -22.69
N GLY A 125 1.94 1.11 -22.69
CA GLY A 125 1.08 0.27 -21.86
C GLY A 125 1.48 0.30 -20.39
N LYS A 126 0.49 0.08 -19.52
CA LYS A 126 0.72 -0.15 -18.09
C LYS A 126 0.23 -1.54 -17.74
N ILE A 127 1.09 -2.33 -17.12
CA ILE A 127 0.79 -3.66 -16.60
C ILE A 127 0.73 -3.53 -15.08
N VAL A 128 -0.30 -4.10 -14.48
CA VAL A 128 -0.38 -4.29 -13.03
C VAL A 128 -0.78 -5.73 -12.75
N LEU A 129 0.03 -6.43 -11.99
CA LEU A 129 -0.27 -7.74 -11.45
C LEU A 129 -0.59 -7.58 -9.97
N GLY A 130 -1.67 -8.19 -9.52
CA GLY A 130 -2.08 -8.18 -8.12
C GLY A 130 -2.15 -9.60 -7.56
N TYR A 131 -1.54 -9.81 -6.40
CA TYR A 131 -1.43 -11.10 -5.72
C TYR A 131 -1.96 -10.98 -4.29
N GLU A 132 -2.64 -12.01 -3.83
CA GLU A 132 -2.89 -12.20 -2.40
C GLU A 132 -1.64 -12.84 -1.78
N ALA A 133 -1.15 -12.26 -0.68
CA ALA A 133 0.09 -12.71 -0.04
C ALA A 133 -0.15 -13.59 1.20
N PHE A 134 -1.39 -13.70 1.71
CA PHE A 134 -1.79 -14.52 2.86
C PHE A 134 -0.97 -14.30 4.14
N VAL A 135 -0.33 -13.15 4.29
CA VAL A 135 0.56 -12.86 5.39
C VAL A 135 -0.13 -12.01 6.45
N ASN A 136 -0.17 -12.51 7.67
CA ASN A 136 -0.58 -11.70 8.81
C ASN A 136 0.55 -10.72 9.17
N PRO A 137 0.30 -9.39 9.16
CA PRO A 137 1.32 -8.39 9.51
C PRO A 137 1.91 -8.56 10.92
N SER A 138 1.22 -9.24 11.83
CA SER A 138 1.72 -9.54 13.18
C SER A 138 2.58 -10.81 13.25
N SER A 139 2.71 -11.57 12.16
CA SER A 139 3.54 -12.77 12.10
C SER A 139 4.99 -12.47 11.71
N GLN A 140 5.89 -13.43 11.95
CA GLN A 140 7.28 -13.32 11.48
C GLN A 140 7.38 -13.35 9.95
N ASP A 141 6.40 -13.93 9.27
CA ASP A 141 6.36 -13.97 7.80
C ASP A 141 6.23 -12.59 7.18
N TYR A 142 5.71 -11.61 7.92
CA TYR A 142 5.69 -10.21 7.49
C TYR A 142 7.09 -9.68 7.15
N TYR A 143 8.10 -9.96 7.98
CA TYR A 143 9.47 -9.53 7.72
C TYR A 143 10.11 -10.29 6.56
N LYS A 144 9.77 -11.59 6.40
CA LYS A 144 10.21 -12.39 5.26
C LYS A 144 9.68 -11.81 3.95
N VAL A 145 8.37 -11.47 3.89
CA VAL A 145 7.74 -10.82 2.71
C VAL A 145 8.32 -9.43 2.44
N MET A 146 8.67 -8.66 3.46
CA MET A 146 9.34 -7.37 3.26
C MET A 146 10.68 -7.54 2.54
N VAL A 147 11.52 -8.50 2.98
CA VAL A 147 12.80 -8.79 2.35
C VAL A 147 12.60 -9.40 0.96
N TYR A 148 11.66 -10.34 0.80
CA TYR A 148 11.24 -10.88 -0.49
C TYR A 148 10.88 -9.75 -1.48
N ASN A 149 9.99 -8.84 -1.08
CA ASN A 149 9.58 -7.72 -1.92
C ASN A 149 10.76 -6.80 -2.28
N ALA A 150 11.67 -6.53 -1.34
CA ALA A 150 12.85 -5.71 -1.62
C ALA A 150 13.77 -6.37 -2.67
N ILE A 151 13.99 -7.70 -2.60
CA ILE A 151 14.76 -8.44 -3.59
C ILE A 151 14.04 -8.48 -4.94
N LEU A 152 12.73 -8.74 -4.94
CA LEU A 152 11.96 -8.89 -6.19
C LEU A 152 11.88 -7.58 -6.97
N GLY A 153 11.36 -6.51 -6.37
CA GLY A 153 11.08 -5.26 -7.10
C GLY A 153 10.91 -4.01 -6.23
N GLY A 154 11.11 -4.11 -4.91
CA GLY A 154 10.89 -3.02 -3.98
C GLY A 154 12.08 -2.09 -3.78
N SER A 155 13.26 -2.44 -4.30
CA SER A 155 14.50 -1.64 -4.22
C SER A 155 15.10 -1.41 -5.60
N VAL A 156 16.05 -0.48 -5.70
CA VAL A 156 16.76 -0.22 -6.97
C VAL A 156 17.59 -1.43 -7.44
N PRO A 157 18.37 -2.14 -6.58
CA PRO A 157 19.11 -3.32 -7.02
C PRO A 157 18.24 -4.60 -7.13
N SER A 158 16.93 -4.46 -7.25
CA SER A 158 16.00 -5.59 -7.31
C SER A 158 16.05 -6.37 -8.64
N LYS A 159 15.67 -7.65 -8.59
CA LYS A 159 15.67 -8.55 -9.76
C LYS A 159 14.83 -8.00 -10.91
N LEU A 160 13.63 -7.51 -10.65
CA LEU A 160 12.78 -6.92 -11.69
C LEU A 160 13.46 -5.72 -12.36
N PHE A 161 14.10 -4.86 -11.58
CA PHE A 161 14.81 -3.71 -12.11
C PHE A 161 16.04 -4.13 -12.92
N GLN A 162 16.93 -4.93 -12.33
CA GLN A 162 18.20 -5.32 -12.96
C GLN A 162 18.01 -6.21 -14.20
N ILE A 163 17.04 -7.13 -14.16
CA ILE A 163 16.88 -8.13 -15.22
C ILE A 163 15.85 -7.65 -16.24
N VAL A 164 14.61 -7.38 -15.82
CA VAL A 164 13.53 -7.10 -16.79
C VAL A 164 13.67 -5.69 -17.40
N ARG A 165 14.07 -4.70 -16.59
CA ARG A 165 14.25 -3.34 -17.09
C ARG A 165 15.62 -3.13 -17.74
N GLU A 166 16.71 -3.36 -16.99
CA GLU A 166 18.05 -3.00 -17.49
C GLU A 166 18.57 -4.03 -18.51
N LYS A 167 18.64 -5.31 -18.14
CA LYS A 167 19.25 -6.34 -19.01
C LYS A 167 18.39 -6.68 -20.23
N MET A 168 17.07 -6.87 -20.02
CA MET A 168 16.16 -7.25 -21.12
C MET A 168 15.58 -6.02 -21.84
N SER A 169 15.65 -4.83 -21.29
CA SER A 169 15.12 -3.58 -21.84
C SER A 169 13.63 -3.67 -22.23
N LEU A 170 12.82 -4.36 -21.41
CA LEU A 170 11.42 -4.64 -21.70
C LEU A 170 10.46 -3.58 -21.13
N CYS A 171 10.93 -2.77 -20.17
CA CYS A 171 10.07 -1.78 -19.52
C CYS A 171 10.85 -0.51 -19.15
N TYR A 172 10.14 0.62 -19.15
CA TYR A 172 10.68 1.92 -18.69
C TYR A 172 10.67 2.05 -17.17
N THR A 173 9.65 1.48 -16.55
CA THR A 173 9.47 1.45 -15.10
C THR A 173 8.99 0.07 -14.70
N ILE A 174 9.53 -0.43 -13.59
CA ILE A 174 9.04 -1.66 -12.98
C ILE A 174 9.31 -1.62 -11.49
N ARG A 175 8.34 -2.08 -10.71
CA ARG A 175 8.50 -2.24 -9.25
C ARG A 175 7.48 -3.21 -8.69
N SER A 176 7.78 -3.78 -7.52
CA SER A 176 6.82 -4.45 -6.67
C SER A 176 6.55 -3.66 -5.39
N MET A 177 5.37 -3.83 -4.82
CA MET A 177 5.00 -3.22 -3.55
C MET A 177 4.10 -4.17 -2.75
N PHE A 178 4.37 -4.29 -1.46
CA PHE A 178 3.55 -5.04 -0.52
C PHE A 178 2.66 -4.12 0.30
N ILE A 179 1.36 -4.33 0.24
CA ILE A 179 0.35 -3.57 0.98
C ILE A 179 -0.04 -4.36 2.23
N LYS A 180 0.66 -4.09 3.32
CA LYS A 180 0.51 -4.81 4.60
C LYS A 180 -0.92 -4.84 5.15
N HIS A 181 -1.67 -3.73 4.99
CA HIS A 181 -3.04 -3.61 5.52
C HIS A 181 -4.04 -4.54 4.83
N LYS A 182 -3.71 -5.07 3.67
CA LYS A 182 -4.57 -5.98 2.90
C LYS A 182 -3.90 -7.30 2.59
N SER A 183 -2.64 -7.45 2.97
CA SER A 183 -1.84 -8.62 2.64
C SER A 183 -1.85 -8.93 1.14
N VAL A 184 -1.62 -7.91 0.33
CA VAL A 184 -1.55 -8.04 -1.14
C VAL A 184 -0.25 -7.47 -1.66
N MET A 185 0.23 -8.04 -2.76
CA MET A 185 1.38 -7.55 -3.49
C MET A 185 0.95 -7.09 -4.87
N PHE A 186 1.50 -5.96 -5.30
CA PHE A 186 1.34 -5.48 -6.67
C PHE A 186 2.71 -5.43 -7.36
N ILE A 187 2.75 -5.83 -8.63
CA ILE A 187 3.86 -5.55 -9.54
C ILE A 187 3.33 -4.61 -10.61
N THR A 188 4.00 -3.49 -10.81
CA THR A 188 3.63 -2.50 -11.81
C THR A 188 4.74 -2.33 -12.82
N ALA A 189 4.42 -2.27 -14.11
CA ALA A 189 5.38 -2.03 -15.17
C ALA A 189 4.83 -1.08 -16.24
N GLY A 190 5.69 -0.21 -16.76
CA GLY A 190 5.42 0.63 -17.95
C GLY A 190 6.17 0.06 -19.14
N VAL A 191 5.46 -0.37 -20.19
CA VAL A 191 6.00 -1.12 -21.30
C VAL A 191 5.63 -0.52 -22.66
N GLU A 192 6.39 -0.81 -23.69
CA GLU A 192 5.93 -0.66 -25.07
C GLU A 192 4.85 -1.73 -25.35
N MET A 193 3.83 -1.37 -26.14
CA MET A 193 2.68 -2.25 -26.37
C MET A 193 3.07 -3.58 -27.03
N ASN A 194 4.04 -3.55 -27.94
CA ASN A 194 4.57 -4.73 -28.62
C ASN A 194 5.44 -5.64 -27.73
N LYS A 195 5.94 -5.14 -26.58
CA LYS A 195 6.76 -5.89 -25.61
C LYS A 195 5.96 -6.42 -24.42
N LYS A 196 4.64 -6.25 -24.41
CA LYS A 196 3.78 -6.61 -23.27
C LYS A 196 3.97 -8.08 -22.85
N GLU A 197 3.88 -9.01 -23.77
CA GLU A 197 3.97 -10.45 -23.48
C GLU A 197 5.38 -10.86 -23.00
N GLU A 198 6.42 -10.29 -23.62
CA GLU A 198 7.80 -10.54 -23.20
C GLU A 198 8.05 -10.01 -21.79
N ALA A 199 7.53 -8.82 -21.47
CA ALA A 199 7.65 -8.24 -20.13
C ALA A 199 6.90 -9.07 -19.08
N LEU A 200 5.69 -9.55 -19.37
CA LEU A 200 4.95 -10.47 -18.50
C LEU A 200 5.73 -11.77 -18.25
N ASN A 201 6.31 -12.36 -19.28
CA ASN A 201 7.12 -13.56 -19.16
C ASN A 201 8.40 -13.30 -18.36
N GLY A 202 9.04 -12.15 -18.56
CA GLY A 202 10.20 -11.72 -17.79
C GLY A 202 9.88 -11.55 -16.30
N ILE A 203 8.74 -10.95 -15.96
CA ILE A 203 8.27 -10.82 -14.58
C ILE A 203 8.06 -12.20 -13.95
N LYS A 204 7.27 -13.07 -14.61
CA LYS A 204 6.99 -14.43 -14.12
C LYS A 204 8.26 -15.27 -13.92
N ALA A 205 9.26 -15.09 -14.80
CA ALA A 205 10.54 -15.77 -14.65
C ALA A 205 11.27 -15.33 -13.37
N GLN A 206 11.20 -14.03 -13.00
CA GLN A 206 11.80 -13.54 -11.75
C GLN A 206 11.04 -14.02 -10.52
N GLU A 207 9.72 -14.14 -10.58
CA GLU A 207 8.90 -14.72 -9.50
C GLU A 207 9.25 -16.20 -9.29
N GLU A 208 9.42 -16.97 -10.39
CA GLU A 208 9.84 -18.36 -10.32
C GLU A 208 11.26 -18.52 -9.79
N ASP A 209 12.18 -17.63 -10.16
CA ASP A 209 13.52 -17.58 -9.58
C ASP A 209 13.48 -17.34 -8.07
N MET A 210 12.59 -16.47 -7.59
CA MET A 210 12.40 -16.24 -6.14
C MET A 210 11.92 -17.51 -5.45
N ARG A 211 10.94 -18.23 -6.02
CA ARG A 211 10.43 -19.51 -5.46
C ARG A 211 11.51 -20.59 -5.40
N LYS A 212 12.40 -20.63 -6.39
CA LYS A 212 13.51 -21.60 -6.44
C LYS A 212 14.72 -21.20 -5.59
N GLY A 213 14.69 -20.03 -4.96
CA GLY A 213 15.84 -19.52 -4.21
C GLY A 213 17.01 -19.06 -5.09
N ASN A 214 16.74 -18.75 -6.38
CA ASN A 214 17.74 -18.27 -7.35
C ASN A 214 18.06 -16.79 -7.14
N PHE A 215 18.48 -16.44 -5.93
CA PHE A 215 19.01 -15.14 -5.54
C PHE A 215 20.20 -15.34 -4.62
N SER A 216 21.13 -14.38 -4.62
CA SER A 216 22.39 -14.50 -3.94
C SER A 216 22.32 -13.99 -2.48
N GLU A 217 23.31 -14.32 -1.66
CA GLU A 217 23.49 -13.73 -0.34
C GLU A 217 23.71 -12.22 -0.41
N THR A 218 24.26 -11.73 -1.52
CA THR A 218 24.41 -10.28 -1.77
C THR A 218 23.06 -9.63 -1.95
N ASP A 219 22.11 -10.24 -2.70
CA ASP A 219 20.77 -9.72 -2.88
C ASP A 219 20.02 -9.61 -1.53
N ILE A 220 20.19 -10.61 -0.66
CA ILE A 220 19.62 -10.60 0.69
C ILE A 220 20.22 -9.48 1.54
N LYS A 221 21.54 -9.37 1.53
CA LYS A 221 22.26 -8.33 2.28
C LYS A 221 21.84 -6.93 1.83
N ASP A 222 21.80 -6.69 0.54
CA ASP A 222 21.44 -5.38 -0.03
C ASP A 222 19.99 -5.02 0.27
N ALA A 223 19.07 -5.97 0.17
CA ALA A 223 17.66 -5.80 0.55
C ALA A 223 17.50 -5.46 2.04
N LYS A 224 18.22 -6.15 2.93
CA LYS A 224 18.22 -5.85 4.37
C LYS A 224 18.80 -4.47 4.65
N VAL A 225 19.94 -4.11 4.07
CA VAL A 225 20.54 -2.79 4.22
C VAL A 225 19.60 -1.69 3.75
N PHE A 226 18.96 -1.88 2.61
CA PHE A 226 17.95 -0.95 2.08
C PHE A 226 16.80 -0.74 3.08
N LEU A 227 16.20 -1.82 3.56
CA LEU A 227 15.07 -1.76 4.50
C LEU A 227 15.48 -1.15 5.85
N ILE A 228 16.62 -1.53 6.39
CA ILE A 228 17.15 -0.99 7.66
C ILE A 228 17.37 0.52 7.55
N ASN A 229 17.98 0.99 6.46
CA ASN A 229 18.19 2.42 6.23
C ASN A 229 16.88 3.17 6.04
N LEU A 230 15.91 2.57 5.34
CA LEU A 230 14.57 3.12 5.19
C LEU A 230 13.89 3.32 6.56
N TYR A 231 13.88 2.30 7.42
CA TYR A 231 13.27 2.42 8.74
C TYR A 231 14.02 3.39 9.68
N LYS A 232 15.34 3.46 9.58
CA LYS A 232 16.13 4.47 10.32
C LYS A 232 15.76 5.90 9.90
N SER A 233 15.54 6.14 8.60
CA SER A 233 15.15 7.46 8.11
C SER A 233 13.76 7.91 8.58
N TYR A 234 12.89 6.98 8.97
CA TYR A 234 11.57 7.32 9.50
C TYR A 234 11.62 8.10 10.81
N SER A 235 12.69 7.93 11.60
CA SER A 235 12.88 8.68 12.85
C SER A 235 13.04 10.19 12.64
N ASP A 236 13.43 10.61 11.44
CA ASP A 236 13.70 12.01 11.12
C ASP A 236 12.49 12.70 10.44
N ASP A 237 11.41 11.94 10.16
CA ASP A 237 10.21 12.48 9.50
C ASP A 237 8.97 12.31 10.39
N ALA A 238 8.48 13.43 10.92
CA ALA A 238 7.29 13.45 11.80
C ALA A 238 6.03 12.91 11.13
N ALA A 239 5.82 13.16 9.83
CA ALA A 239 4.66 12.67 9.10
C ALA A 239 4.72 11.15 8.97
N THR A 240 5.87 10.60 8.62
CA THR A 240 6.11 9.16 8.53
C THR A 240 5.94 8.46 9.88
N LEU A 241 6.36 9.08 10.99
CA LEU A 241 6.13 8.53 12.33
C LEU A 241 4.64 8.47 12.69
N VAL A 242 3.87 9.50 12.33
CA VAL A 242 2.40 9.48 12.49
C VAL A 242 1.78 8.35 11.66
N ASP A 243 2.14 8.23 10.39
CA ASP A 243 1.62 7.19 9.50
C ASP A 243 1.99 5.78 9.99
N LEU A 244 3.22 5.60 10.48
CA LEU A 244 3.67 4.34 11.08
C LEU A 244 2.83 3.98 12.31
N SER A 245 2.66 4.93 13.23
CA SER A 245 1.88 4.75 14.47
C SER A 245 0.41 4.44 14.19
N MET A 246 -0.20 5.17 13.25
CA MET A 246 -1.55 4.91 12.79
C MET A 246 -1.67 3.52 12.15
N GLY A 247 -0.71 3.15 11.30
CA GLY A 247 -0.67 1.84 10.68
C GLY A 247 -0.54 0.71 11.68
N GLN A 248 0.28 0.86 12.71
CA GLN A 248 0.41 -0.10 13.81
C GLN A 248 -0.89 -0.24 14.60
N TYR A 249 -1.52 0.88 14.95
CA TYR A 249 -2.81 0.88 15.62
C TYR A 249 -3.88 0.12 14.82
N LEU A 250 -4.00 0.41 13.52
CA LEU A 250 -4.96 -0.26 12.64
C LEU A 250 -4.71 -1.77 12.49
N LEU A 251 -3.47 -2.20 12.60
CA LEU A 251 -3.05 -3.61 12.50
C LEU A 251 -3.00 -4.32 13.86
N ASN A 252 -3.31 -3.61 14.95
CA ASN A 252 -3.13 -4.08 16.33
C ASN A 252 -1.69 -4.56 16.61
N MET A 253 -0.72 -3.82 16.09
CA MET A 253 0.72 -4.05 16.24
C MET A 253 1.30 -3.03 17.20
N ASN A 254 2.34 -3.41 17.91
CA ASN A 254 3.07 -2.52 18.81
C ASN A 254 4.58 -2.84 18.72
N PHE A 255 5.20 -2.39 17.62
CA PHE A 255 6.63 -2.54 17.42
C PHE A 255 7.28 -1.17 17.33
N ASP A 256 8.41 -1.00 18.00
CA ASP A 256 9.29 0.13 17.72
C ASP A 256 10.14 -0.13 16.45
N ILE A 257 10.77 0.93 15.96
CA ILE A 257 11.61 0.85 14.75
C ILE A 257 12.78 -0.12 14.95
N ASN A 258 13.35 -0.19 16.17
CA ASN A 258 14.48 -1.06 16.45
C ASN A 258 14.07 -2.54 16.39
N GLN A 259 12.88 -2.88 16.90
CA GLN A 259 12.34 -4.23 16.80
C GLN A 259 12.10 -4.64 15.34
N ILE A 260 11.60 -3.73 14.51
CA ILE A 260 11.43 -3.97 13.07
C ILE A 260 12.78 -4.25 12.41
N ILE A 261 13.79 -3.41 12.69
CA ILE A 261 15.15 -3.54 12.16
C ILE A 261 15.77 -4.88 12.59
N GLU A 262 15.62 -5.25 13.87
CA GLU A 262 16.14 -6.52 14.41
C GLU A 262 15.49 -7.72 13.69
N ASN A 263 14.18 -7.70 13.51
CA ASN A 263 13.45 -8.78 12.83
C ASN A 263 13.81 -8.90 11.34
N ILE A 264 14.00 -7.78 10.64
CA ILE A 264 14.54 -7.78 9.27
C ILE A 264 15.92 -8.45 9.24
N GLY A 265 16.78 -8.14 10.21
CA GLY A 265 18.11 -8.74 10.34
C GLY A 265 18.10 -10.27 10.45
N LYS A 266 17.09 -10.84 11.13
CA LYS A 266 16.93 -12.28 11.39
C LYS A 266 16.41 -13.09 10.19
N VAL A 267 15.89 -12.45 9.15
CA VAL A 267 15.34 -13.15 7.97
C VAL A 267 16.43 -13.97 7.28
N THR A 268 16.15 -15.24 6.99
CA THR A 268 17.06 -16.15 6.29
C THR A 268 16.63 -16.40 4.85
N LYS A 269 17.49 -17.00 4.04
CA LYS A 269 17.20 -17.37 2.65
C LYS A 269 16.03 -18.34 2.58
N GLU A 270 16.03 -19.37 3.42
CA GLU A 270 14.96 -20.36 3.53
C GLU A 270 13.63 -19.68 3.86
N GLY A 271 13.64 -18.73 4.82
CA GLY A 271 12.45 -17.99 5.18
C GLY A 271 11.91 -17.12 4.04
N ILE A 272 12.78 -16.60 3.15
CA ILE A 272 12.35 -15.86 1.96
C ILE A 272 11.70 -16.80 0.92
N VAL A 273 12.26 -18.00 0.74
CA VAL A 273 11.72 -19.03 -0.16
C VAL A 273 10.37 -19.55 0.34
N ASP A 274 10.21 -19.72 1.67
CA ASP A 274 8.96 -20.19 2.27
C ASP A 274 7.75 -19.28 1.98
N VAL A 275 7.98 -17.98 1.77
CA VAL A 275 6.91 -17.00 1.50
C VAL A 275 6.80 -16.62 0.03
N ALA A 276 7.65 -17.20 -0.83
CA ALA A 276 7.66 -16.98 -2.28
C ALA A 276 6.63 -17.89 -2.98
#